data_fbeccf36fd249f8c6c7e14ea02512fea
#
_entry.id   fbeccf36fd249f8c6c7e14ea02512fea
#
_cell.length_a   1.000
_cell.length_b   1.000
_cell.length_c   1.000
_cell.angle_alpha   90.00
_cell.angle_beta   90.00
_cell.angle_gamma   90.00
#
_symmetry.space_group_name_H-M   'P 1'
#
loop_
_entity.id
_entity.type
_entity.pdbx_description
1 polymer ?
#
loop_
_entity_poly.entity_id
_entity_poly.type
_entity_poly.pdbx_seq_one_letter_code
_entity_poly.pdbx_strand_id
1 'polypeptide(L)'
;MKIKRIISFLLLASMLLLACACNNGDDATVGDPTDAPASDNENSDKNNDGTDKPLLDTDIWLSDVNAPVRIVYGEGAKGAAVRVYDRLTALDSKFTMGKYSTVKDSVAADGTPEIILGDTNRAATAEAKKLITESGDFYSIYVSGNSIAVYSAEPEGIESGAADLISKIGKKGNAVIYNNINGSYAKAYQKYTLLEALVKAAEDEDAPVYRISVYDSEGLKTETVNASNPCQNCYSVAKLYCVTAIGMLYDEGKIKTSDTIGSIFADELEAYGIDPTKWNKVTIHDVMRHRAGFEHGLLDIDAEDSTKWGSQDYLKLVLSEPLVYEPGEKSVYTDAAFYLISRVVTKISGEKLDDFLAARLFKYTECREFAFSKCPEGYPIGATGLYIRSADVAKLGHIYLNGGKYGDVQIISQEWIDTVIENGYELHASGDGYSKGGMRGQNIYINFEKNIAVAWHSYDPNGETGVLSDTLHSFLAKAN
;
A
#
# COMPACT_ATOMS: atom_id res chain seq x y z
N MET A 1 -19.00 -12.69 -32.79
CA MET A 1 -18.59 -14.05 -33.19
C MET A 1 -18.32 -14.83 -31.92
N LYS A 2 -19.42 -15.40 -31.37
CA LYS A 2 -19.39 -16.21 -30.10
C LYS A 2 -19.21 -17.65 -30.53
N ILE A 3 -18.16 -18.30 -30.09
CA ILE A 3 -17.98 -19.77 -29.91
C ILE A 3 -16.50 -19.98 -29.59
N LYS A 4 -16.16 -20.06 -28.29
CA LYS A 4 -14.96 -20.74 -27.70
C LYS A 4 -14.92 -20.50 -26.19
N ARG A 5 -15.92 -20.99 -25.49
CA ARG A 5 -15.87 -21.18 -24.02
C ARG A 5 -16.79 -22.35 -23.65
N ILE A 6 -16.44 -23.53 -24.03
CA ILE A 6 -16.95 -24.78 -23.46
C ILE A 6 -15.91 -25.84 -23.85
N ILE A 7 -14.92 -26.06 -23.03
CA ILE A 7 -14.12 -27.31 -22.87
C ILE A 7 -13.05 -26.93 -21.79
N SER A 8 -13.41 -27.03 -20.53
CA SER A 8 -12.49 -27.16 -19.38
C SER A 8 -13.25 -27.42 -18.08
N PHE A 9 -14.24 -28.27 -18.12
CA PHE A 9 -14.97 -28.72 -16.91
C PHE A 9 -15.19 -30.21 -16.93
N LEU A 10 -14.14 -31.01 -17.16
CA LEU A 10 -14.20 -32.47 -17.04
C LEU A 10 -12.79 -33.04 -16.91
N LEU A 11 -12.09 -32.75 -15.79
CA LEU A 11 -10.92 -33.52 -15.35
C LEU A 11 -10.47 -33.06 -13.95
N LEU A 12 -11.35 -33.20 -12.95
CA LEU A 12 -10.98 -33.13 -11.53
C LEU A 12 -12.00 -33.89 -10.67
N ALA A 13 -12.12 -35.15 -10.92
CA ALA A 13 -12.90 -36.08 -10.09
C ALA A 13 -12.30 -37.47 -10.15
N SER A 14 -11.06 -37.63 -9.67
CA SER A 14 -10.50 -38.93 -9.34
C SER A 14 -9.13 -38.76 -8.68
N MET A 15 -9.12 -38.46 -7.36
CA MET A 15 -8.03 -38.78 -6.44
C MET A 15 -8.42 -38.31 -5.03
N LEU A 16 -9.36 -39.03 -4.46
CA LEU A 16 -9.62 -39.03 -3.02
C LEU A 16 -10.03 -40.46 -2.67
N LEU A 17 -9.05 -41.25 -2.27
CA LEU A 17 -9.21 -42.50 -1.49
C LEU A 17 -7.82 -43.13 -1.37
N LEU A 18 -7.17 -42.98 -0.23
CA LEU A 18 -6.34 -43.94 0.46
C LEU A 18 -5.41 -43.21 1.43
N ALA A 19 -5.77 -43.23 2.68
CA ALA A 19 -4.86 -43.52 3.78
C ALA A 19 -5.64 -43.47 5.09
N CYS A 20 -6.13 -44.58 5.46
CA CYS A 20 -6.51 -44.91 6.85
C CYS A 20 -5.55 -46.01 7.30
N ALA A 21 -5.15 -45.91 8.54
CA ALA A 21 -4.77 -46.98 9.44
C ALA A 21 -3.33 -47.05 9.97
N CYS A 22 -3.36 -47.18 11.27
CA CYS A 22 -2.49 -47.88 12.23
C CYS A 22 -1.60 -46.91 13.04
N ASN A 23 -1.85 -46.70 14.27
CA ASN A 23 -2.28 -47.36 15.51
C ASN A 23 -1.14 -47.84 16.38
N ASN A 24 -1.22 -47.45 17.68
CA ASN A 24 -0.66 -48.07 18.91
C ASN A 24 0.87 -47.89 19.17
N GLY A 25 1.28 -47.63 20.30
CA GLY A 25 0.82 -47.85 21.68
C GLY A 25 1.88 -47.46 22.74
N ASP A 26 1.35 -47.29 23.91
CA ASP A 26 1.89 -47.65 25.25
C ASP A 26 3.14 -46.88 25.76
N ASP A 27 3.13 -46.27 26.86
CA ASP A 27 2.74 -46.46 28.25
C ASP A 27 3.92 -46.12 29.20
N ALA A 28 3.63 -45.56 30.34
CA ALA A 28 4.27 -45.55 31.64
C ALA A 28 4.51 -44.14 32.25
N THR A 29 3.58 -43.64 33.00
CA THR A 29 3.36 -43.69 34.48
C THR A 29 4.48 -43.19 35.39
N VAL A 30 4.02 -42.34 36.35
CA VAL A 30 4.32 -42.20 37.76
C VAL A 30 5.13 -40.99 38.22
N GLY A 31 4.48 -40.19 39.07
CA GLY A 31 5.11 -39.45 40.15
C GLY A 31 4.51 -38.10 40.51
N ASP A 32 3.41 -38.10 41.25
CA ASP A 32 3.00 -37.05 42.20
C ASP A 32 3.62 -37.36 43.59
N PRO A 33 3.76 -36.49 44.60
CA PRO A 33 2.88 -35.40 45.02
C PRO A 33 3.53 -34.20 45.78
N THR A 34 2.61 -33.25 46.11
CA THR A 34 2.61 -32.35 47.32
C THR A 34 3.48 -31.09 47.27
N ASP A 35 3.07 -29.89 47.56
CA ASP A 35 2.16 -29.25 48.49
C ASP A 35 1.95 -27.78 48.10
N ALA A 36 0.76 -27.27 48.34
CA ALA A 36 0.39 -25.87 48.25
C ALA A 36 0.90 -25.06 49.48
N PRO A 37 0.88 -23.70 49.47
CA PRO A 37 -0.39 -23.03 49.72
C PRO A 37 -0.69 -21.77 48.90
N ALA A 38 -1.96 -21.48 48.91
CA ALA A 38 -2.65 -20.38 48.32
C ALA A 38 -2.14 -18.97 48.65
N SER A 39 -2.16 -18.07 47.67
CA SER A 39 -2.47 -16.66 47.91
C SER A 39 -3.35 -16.17 46.79
N ASP A 40 -4.56 -15.78 47.18
CA ASP A 40 -5.56 -15.11 46.39
C ASP A 40 -4.98 -13.88 45.71
N ASN A 41 -5.16 -13.81 44.39
CA ASN A 41 -5.31 -12.57 43.71
C ASN A 41 -6.25 -12.81 42.53
N GLU A 42 -7.52 -12.56 42.77
CA GLU A 42 -8.52 -12.33 41.76
C GLU A 42 -8.07 -11.15 40.91
N ASN A 43 -7.62 -11.43 39.72
CA ASN A 43 -7.62 -10.45 38.64
C ASN A 43 -8.44 -11.05 37.50
N SER A 44 -9.72 -10.86 37.62
CA SER A 44 -10.68 -11.14 36.58
C SER A 44 -10.43 -10.18 35.42
N ASP A 45 -9.76 -10.65 34.37
CA ASP A 45 -9.87 -10.05 33.05
C ASP A 45 -11.32 -10.13 32.59
N LYS A 46 -12.08 -9.13 32.99
CA LYS A 46 -13.36 -8.83 32.36
C LYS A 46 -13.05 -8.28 30.98
N ASN A 47 -13.24 -9.11 29.96
CA ASN A 47 -13.54 -8.66 28.61
C ASN A 47 -14.62 -7.57 28.71
N ASN A 48 -14.19 -6.33 28.56
CA ASN A 48 -15.06 -5.19 28.52
C ASN A 48 -15.66 -5.10 27.08
N ASP A 49 -16.59 -5.99 26.81
CA ASP A 49 -17.55 -5.90 25.73
C ASP A 49 -18.41 -4.66 26.05
N GLY A 50 -18.24 -3.59 25.28
CA GLY A 50 -18.78 -2.23 25.48
C GLY A 50 -20.29 -2.06 25.75
N THR A 51 -20.89 -2.93 26.55
CA THR A 51 -22.34 -3.10 26.76
C THR A 51 -22.91 -2.32 27.96
N ASP A 52 -22.07 -1.67 28.78
CA ASP A 52 -22.53 -0.97 30.00
C ASP A 52 -22.11 0.50 30.10
N LYS A 53 -22.11 1.24 28.99
CA LYS A 53 -22.03 2.70 29.10
C LYS A 53 -23.31 3.24 29.68
N PRO A 54 -23.25 4.16 30.68
CA PRO A 54 -24.45 4.84 31.19
C PRO A 54 -25.13 5.61 30.06
N LEU A 55 -26.48 5.59 30.02
CA LEU A 55 -27.24 6.42 29.08
C LEU A 55 -26.91 7.89 29.37
N LEU A 56 -26.60 8.63 28.30
CA LEU A 56 -26.52 10.08 28.31
C LEU A 56 -27.94 10.62 27.99
N ASP A 57 -28.28 11.83 28.45
CA ASP A 57 -29.56 12.49 28.13
C ASP A 57 -29.79 12.68 26.63
N THR A 58 -28.71 12.53 25.84
CA THR A 58 -28.70 12.61 24.38
C THR A 58 -28.91 11.27 23.70
N ASP A 59 -28.96 10.15 24.42
CA ASP A 59 -29.14 8.83 23.83
C ASP A 59 -30.56 8.62 23.33
N ILE A 60 -30.67 7.95 22.19
CA ILE A 60 -31.94 7.63 21.56
C ILE A 60 -32.17 6.14 21.60
N TRP A 61 -33.32 5.76 22.11
CA TRP A 61 -33.75 4.39 22.09
C TRP A 61 -34.25 3.99 20.70
N LEU A 62 -33.49 3.10 20.02
CA LEU A 62 -33.87 2.54 18.73
C LEU A 62 -34.82 1.36 18.85
N SER A 63 -34.70 0.58 19.93
CA SER A 63 -35.69 -0.46 20.25
C SER A 63 -35.74 -0.72 21.74
N ASP A 64 -36.93 -0.86 22.25
CA ASP A 64 -37.16 -1.60 23.47
C ASP A 64 -37.45 -3.07 23.13
N VAL A 65 -37.63 -3.91 24.14
CA VAL A 65 -37.75 -5.38 24.02
C VAL A 65 -38.84 -5.84 23.03
N ASN A 66 -39.75 -4.99 22.61
CA ASN A 66 -40.94 -5.35 21.82
C ASN A 66 -41.25 -4.43 20.63
N ALA A 67 -40.53 -3.31 20.47
CA ALA A 67 -40.82 -2.37 19.38
C ALA A 67 -40.11 -2.74 18.07
N PRO A 68 -40.82 -2.84 16.95
CA PRO A 68 -40.19 -3.01 15.64
C PRO A 68 -39.44 -1.74 15.22
N VAL A 69 -38.36 -1.91 14.43
CA VAL A 69 -37.64 -0.81 13.77
C VAL A 69 -37.56 -1.10 12.28
N ARG A 70 -37.88 -0.12 11.47
CA ARG A 70 -37.73 -0.19 10.02
C ARG A 70 -36.48 0.51 9.56
N ILE A 71 -35.80 -0.13 8.62
CA ILE A 71 -34.66 0.45 7.93
C ILE A 71 -35.13 0.81 6.53
N VAL A 72 -35.38 2.11 6.32
CA VAL A 72 -35.91 2.66 5.06
C VAL A 72 -34.74 3.06 4.16
N TYR A 73 -34.77 2.68 2.90
CA TYR A 73 -33.72 3.03 1.97
C TYR A 73 -34.24 3.60 0.66
N GLY A 74 -33.56 4.64 0.18
CA GLY A 74 -33.71 5.21 -1.14
C GLY A 74 -32.95 4.44 -2.20
N GLU A 75 -32.96 4.97 -3.42
CA GLU A 75 -32.23 4.37 -4.54
C GLU A 75 -30.71 4.33 -4.23
N GLY A 76 -30.06 3.22 -4.54
CA GLY A 76 -28.63 3.02 -4.29
C GLY A 76 -28.24 2.68 -2.84
N ALA A 77 -29.13 2.87 -1.83
CA ALA A 77 -28.81 2.70 -0.40
C ALA A 77 -29.11 1.31 0.18
N LYS A 78 -29.49 0.32 -0.66
CA LYS A 78 -29.89 -1.01 -0.18
C LYS A 78 -28.75 -1.73 0.56
N GLY A 79 -27.53 -1.62 0.09
CA GLY A 79 -26.35 -2.25 0.72
C GLY A 79 -26.10 -1.71 2.13
N ALA A 80 -26.15 -0.39 2.30
CA ALA A 80 -26.06 0.27 3.59
C ALA A 80 -27.17 -0.17 4.56
N ALA A 81 -28.41 -0.32 4.06
CA ALA A 81 -29.54 -0.79 4.85
C ALA A 81 -29.37 -2.22 5.37
N VAL A 82 -28.81 -3.10 4.57
CA VAL A 82 -28.50 -4.49 4.99
C VAL A 82 -27.47 -4.49 6.11
N ARG A 83 -26.39 -3.70 6.01
CA ARG A 83 -25.38 -3.63 7.09
C ARG A 83 -25.94 -3.07 8.40
N VAL A 84 -26.79 -2.06 8.34
CA VAL A 84 -27.46 -1.54 9.52
C VAL A 84 -28.38 -2.61 10.14
N TYR A 85 -29.11 -3.37 9.32
CA TYR A 85 -29.91 -4.50 9.76
C TYR A 85 -29.06 -5.56 10.48
N ASP A 86 -27.94 -5.94 9.89
CA ASP A 86 -27.02 -6.95 10.44
C ASP A 86 -26.45 -6.47 11.79
N ARG A 87 -26.09 -5.19 11.90
CA ARG A 87 -25.62 -4.60 13.18
C ARG A 87 -26.69 -4.63 14.27
N LEU A 88 -27.92 -4.25 13.95
CA LEU A 88 -29.03 -4.27 14.91
C LEU A 88 -29.34 -5.69 15.40
N THR A 89 -29.39 -6.65 14.47
CA THR A 89 -29.66 -8.05 14.82
C THR A 89 -28.53 -8.66 15.65
N ALA A 90 -27.28 -8.32 15.36
CA ALA A 90 -26.13 -8.79 16.13
C ALA A 90 -26.10 -8.25 17.57
N LEU A 91 -26.57 -7.02 17.78
CA LEU A 91 -26.62 -6.41 19.11
C LEU A 91 -27.83 -6.86 19.94
N ASP A 92 -28.92 -7.25 19.29
CA ASP A 92 -30.17 -7.58 19.97
C ASP A 92 -30.22 -9.04 20.46
N SER A 93 -29.92 -9.24 21.73
CA SER A 93 -29.95 -10.59 22.34
C SER A 93 -31.36 -11.25 22.42
N LYS A 94 -32.40 -10.47 22.16
CA LYS A 94 -33.80 -10.93 22.11
C LYS A 94 -34.42 -10.75 20.73
N PHE A 95 -33.56 -10.79 19.70
CA PHE A 95 -34.00 -10.71 18.31
C PHE A 95 -35.08 -11.75 18.03
N THR A 96 -36.20 -11.30 17.49
CA THR A 96 -37.26 -12.13 16.93
C THR A 96 -37.44 -11.79 15.47
N MET A 97 -37.70 -12.80 14.63
CA MET A 97 -37.95 -12.57 13.21
C MET A 97 -39.07 -11.54 13.00
N GLY A 98 -38.80 -10.52 12.18
CA GLY A 98 -39.75 -9.41 11.92
C GLY A 98 -39.59 -8.19 12.83
N LYS A 99 -38.75 -8.24 13.88
CA LYS A 99 -38.48 -7.06 14.73
C LYS A 99 -37.77 -5.95 13.94
N TYR A 100 -36.79 -6.31 13.12
CA TYR A 100 -36.15 -5.41 12.19
C TYR A 100 -36.54 -5.75 10.76
N SER A 101 -36.76 -4.75 9.94
CA SER A 101 -37.08 -4.94 8.52
C SER A 101 -36.44 -3.88 7.65
N THR A 102 -36.00 -4.28 6.47
CA THR A 102 -35.54 -3.34 5.42
C THR A 102 -36.66 -3.11 4.42
N VAL A 103 -37.02 -1.86 4.19
CA VAL A 103 -38.10 -1.48 3.28
C VAL A 103 -37.65 -0.35 2.35
N LYS A 104 -38.19 -0.35 1.13
CA LYS A 104 -38.02 0.81 0.24
C LYS A 104 -38.80 2.01 0.77
N ASP A 105 -38.34 3.21 0.42
CA ASP A 105 -38.99 4.48 0.73
C ASP A 105 -40.44 4.61 0.21
N SER A 106 -40.81 3.81 -0.80
CA SER A 106 -42.17 3.72 -1.33
C SER A 106 -43.18 3.14 -0.31
N VAL A 107 -42.69 2.47 0.74
CA VAL A 107 -43.55 2.01 1.86
C VAL A 107 -43.87 3.19 2.77
N ALA A 108 -45.16 3.46 3.00
CA ALA A 108 -45.60 4.59 3.81
C ALA A 108 -45.14 4.47 5.27
N ALA A 109 -44.84 5.58 5.91
CA ALA A 109 -44.61 5.66 7.35
C ALA A 109 -45.89 5.36 8.14
N ASP A 110 -45.77 4.60 9.21
CA ASP A 110 -46.90 4.19 10.07
C ASP A 110 -46.66 4.46 11.56
N GLY A 111 -45.67 5.29 11.88
CA GLY A 111 -45.27 5.61 13.25
C GLY A 111 -44.23 4.67 13.86
N THR A 112 -43.89 3.59 13.17
CA THR A 112 -42.75 2.74 13.57
C THR A 112 -41.46 3.52 13.56
N PRO A 113 -40.54 3.38 14.52
CA PRO A 113 -39.19 3.95 14.49
C PRO A 113 -38.47 3.59 13.18
N GLU A 114 -37.82 4.58 12.55
CA GLU A 114 -37.16 4.39 11.26
C GLU A 114 -35.71 4.81 11.30
N ILE A 115 -34.83 3.97 10.72
CA ILE A 115 -33.47 4.35 10.28
C ILE A 115 -33.56 4.54 8.77
N ILE A 116 -33.25 5.73 8.31
CA ILE A 116 -33.51 6.17 6.93
C ILE A 116 -32.16 6.42 6.25
N LEU A 117 -31.94 5.81 5.09
CA LEU A 117 -30.66 5.85 4.39
C LEU A 117 -30.86 6.34 2.95
N GLY A 118 -30.10 7.36 2.58
CA GLY A 118 -30.12 7.97 1.25
C GLY A 118 -31.23 8.98 1.03
N ASP A 119 -31.46 9.33 -0.25
CA ASP A 119 -32.52 10.26 -0.64
C ASP A 119 -33.88 9.53 -0.63
N THR A 120 -34.74 9.89 0.33
CA THR A 120 -36.04 9.27 0.54
C THR A 120 -37.13 10.32 0.67
N ASN A 121 -38.39 9.90 0.61
CA ASN A 121 -39.57 10.76 0.82
C ASN A 121 -39.85 11.07 2.29
N ARG A 122 -38.96 10.77 3.22
CA ARG A 122 -39.13 11.01 4.66
C ARG A 122 -38.76 12.45 5.05
N ALA A 123 -39.53 13.03 5.98
CA ALA A 123 -39.29 14.37 6.49
C ALA A 123 -37.89 14.51 7.11
N ALA A 124 -37.41 13.48 7.82
CA ALA A 124 -36.06 13.47 8.40
C ALA A 124 -34.96 13.52 7.33
N THR A 125 -35.18 12.94 6.14
CA THR A 125 -34.23 13.06 5.00
C THR A 125 -34.14 14.52 4.50
N ALA A 126 -35.27 15.22 4.43
CA ALA A 126 -35.25 16.62 4.01
C ALA A 126 -34.44 17.52 4.96
N GLU A 127 -34.52 17.26 6.27
CA GLU A 127 -33.72 17.99 7.26
C GLU A 127 -32.23 17.58 7.20
N ALA A 128 -31.91 16.30 7.04
CA ALA A 128 -30.54 15.84 6.83
C ALA A 128 -29.90 16.47 5.56
N LYS A 129 -30.69 16.62 4.49
CA LYS A 129 -30.28 17.27 3.24
C LYS A 129 -29.96 18.75 3.44
N LYS A 130 -30.71 19.47 4.26
CA LYS A 130 -30.43 20.88 4.58
C LYS A 130 -29.07 21.05 5.25
N LEU A 131 -28.71 20.18 6.19
CA LEU A 131 -27.41 20.23 6.85
C LEU A 131 -26.25 20.20 5.87
N ILE A 132 -26.29 19.35 4.84
CA ILE A 132 -25.26 19.30 3.79
C ILE A 132 -25.30 20.53 2.89
N THR A 133 -26.50 20.99 2.51
CA THR A 133 -26.64 22.16 1.63
C THR A 133 -26.07 23.41 2.28
N GLU A 134 -26.19 23.54 3.61
CA GLU A 134 -25.69 24.67 4.38
C GLU A 134 -24.18 24.59 4.63
N SER A 135 -23.64 23.39 4.84
CA SER A 135 -22.24 23.19 5.23
C SER A 135 -21.32 22.82 4.04
N GLY A 136 -21.87 22.23 2.97
CA GLY A 136 -21.08 21.64 1.89
C GLY A 136 -20.41 20.31 2.27
N ASP A 137 -20.86 19.66 3.35
CA ASP A 137 -20.29 18.44 3.88
C ASP A 137 -20.65 17.21 3.05
N PHE A 138 -19.94 16.10 3.27
CA PHE A 138 -20.05 14.87 2.47
C PHE A 138 -21.28 14.03 2.82
N TYR A 139 -21.59 13.90 4.11
CA TYR A 139 -22.81 13.24 4.57
C TYR A 139 -23.33 13.91 5.84
N SER A 140 -24.58 13.67 6.16
CA SER A 140 -25.20 14.13 7.41
C SER A 140 -25.93 13.00 8.11
N ILE A 141 -26.03 13.11 9.44
CA ILE A 141 -26.90 12.31 10.30
C ILE A 141 -27.85 13.27 11.00
N TYR A 142 -29.15 13.07 10.83
CA TYR A 142 -30.18 13.86 11.47
C TYR A 142 -31.14 12.98 12.26
N VAL A 143 -31.35 13.35 13.50
CA VAL A 143 -32.23 12.64 14.40
C VAL A 143 -33.46 13.48 14.71
N SER A 144 -34.64 12.91 14.54
CA SER A 144 -35.91 13.56 14.81
C SER A 144 -36.90 12.58 15.47
N GLY A 145 -37.18 12.80 16.72
CA GLY A 145 -38.08 11.92 17.47
C GLY A 145 -37.52 10.50 17.54
N ASN A 146 -38.19 9.55 16.90
CA ASN A 146 -37.80 8.14 16.81
C ASN A 146 -37.23 7.75 15.48
N SER A 147 -36.79 8.73 14.66
CA SER A 147 -36.21 8.51 13.35
C SER A 147 -34.79 9.05 13.25
N ILE A 148 -33.93 8.31 12.59
CA ILE A 148 -32.53 8.70 12.25
C ILE A 148 -32.40 8.68 10.75
N ALA A 149 -32.03 9.81 10.13
CA ALA A 149 -31.75 9.89 8.70
C ALA A 149 -30.26 10.08 8.43
N VAL A 150 -29.71 9.27 7.54
CA VAL A 150 -28.39 9.43 6.95
C VAL A 150 -28.58 9.86 5.50
N TYR A 151 -28.04 11.01 5.14
CA TYR A 151 -28.15 11.55 3.80
C TYR A 151 -26.76 11.89 3.22
N SER A 152 -26.60 11.64 1.94
CA SER A 152 -25.57 12.17 1.06
C SER A 152 -26.13 12.28 -0.35
N ALA A 153 -25.58 13.18 -1.14
CA ALA A 153 -25.88 13.29 -2.57
C ALA A 153 -25.26 12.15 -3.38
N GLU A 154 -24.22 11.49 -2.82
CA GLU A 154 -23.47 10.44 -3.48
C GLU A 154 -23.58 9.09 -2.73
N PRO A 155 -23.61 7.96 -3.45
CA PRO A 155 -23.70 6.63 -2.84
C PRO A 155 -22.61 6.37 -1.80
N GLU A 156 -21.38 6.79 -2.06
CA GLU A 156 -20.24 6.63 -1.15
C GLU A 156 -20.43 7.39 0.17
N GLY A 157 -21.07 8.55 0.12
CA GLY A 157 -21.41 9.31 1.32
C GLY A 157 -22.49 8.62 2.15
N ILE A 158 -23.47 7.97 1.51
CA ILE A 158 -24.48 7.17 2.21
C ILE A 158 -23.83 5.98 2.93
N GLU A 159 -22.88 5.31 2.27
CA GLU A 159 -22.13 4.22 2.85
C GLU A 159 -21.30 4.67 4.06
N SER A 160 -20.63 5.82 3.92
CA SER A 160 -19.83 6.43 4.98
C SER A 160 -20.69 6.81 6.19
N GLY A 161 -21.81 7.46 5.95
CA GLY A 161 -22.74 7.84 7.00
C GLY A 161 -23.40 6.63 7.69
N ALA A 162 -23.68 5.55 6.95
CA ALA A 162 -24.17 4.30 7.51
C ALA A 162 -23.12 3.62 8.40
N ALA A 163 -21.85 3.62 7.99
CA ALA A 163 -20.74 3.09 8.78
C ALA A 163 -20.55 3.88 10.09
N ASP A 164 -20.61 5.22 10.01
CA ASP A 164 -20.55 6.09 11.17
C ASP A 164 -21.75 5.85 12.12
N LEU A 165 -22.97 5.74 11.58
CA LEU A 165 -24.15 5.36 12.34
C LEU A 165 -23.95 4.02 13.05
N ILE A 166 -23.47 2.99 12.36
CA ILE A 166 -23.22 1.65 12.91
C ILE A 166 -22.23 1.71 14.09
N SER A 167 -21.21 2.55 14.00
CA SER A 167 -20.21 2.72 15.07
C SER A 167 -20.82 3.32 16.35
N LYS A 168 -21.90 4.08 16.22
CA LYS A 168 -22.58 4.77 17.31
C LYS A 168 -23.77 3.98 17.88
N ILE A 169 -24.19 2.92 17.21
CA ILE A 169 -25.23 2.02 17.70
C ILE A 169 -24.61 1.09 18.74
N GLY A 170 -25.06 1.20 19.97
CA GLY A 170 -24.65 0.39 21.10
C GLY A 170 -25.80 -0.38 21.72
N LYS A 171 -25.49 -1.08 22.81
CA LYS A 171 -26.46 -1.83 23.61
C LYS A 171 -26.41 -1.39 25.06
N LYS A 172 -27.58 -1.26 25.70
CA LYS A 172 -27.68 -1.09 27.13
C LYS A 172 -28.76 -2.06 27.68
N GLY A 173 -28.29 -3.04 28.46
CA GLY A 173 -29.17 -4.13 28.89
C GLY A 173 -29.74 -4.89 27.69
N ASN A 174 -31.08 -4.88 27.54
CA ASN A 174 -31.78 -5.52 26.42
C ASN A 174 -32.20 -4.53 25.32
N ALA A 175 -31.84 -3.26 25.43
CA ALA A 175 -32.23 -2.24 24.47
C ALA A 175 -31.03 -1.88 23.56
N VAL A 176 -31.34 -1.63 22.31
CA VAL A 176 -30.39 -1.05 21.33
C VAL A 176 -30.57 0.47 21.42
N ILE A 177 -29.47 1.17 21.59
CA ILE A 177 -29.42 2.62 21.72
C ILE A 177 -28.57 3.23 20.62
N TYR A 178 -28.84 4.49 20.33
CA TYR A 178 -28.02 5.33 19.47
C TYR A 178 -27.53 6.55 20.25
N ASN A 179 -26.24 6.75 20.32
CA ASN A 179 -25.66 7.94 20.94
C ASN A 179 -25.92 9.14 20.01
N ASN A 180 -26.75 10.06 20.42
CA ASN A 180 -27.22 11.16 19.59
C ASN A 180 -26.08 12.09 19.20
N ILE A 181 -25.79 12.14 17.90
CA ILE A 181 -24.95 13.16 17.29
C ILE A 181 -25.65 13.64 16.02
N ASN A 182 -26.39 14.74 16.17
CA ASN A 182 -26.89 15.48 15.03
C ASN A 182 -25.74 16.29 14.44
N GLY A 183 -25.54 16.24 13.13
CA GLY A 183 -24.52 17.03 12.48
C GLY A 183 -24.34 16.67 11.02
N SER A 184 -23.58 17.51 10.37
CA SER A 184 -22.99 17.24 9.07
C SER A 184 -21.48 17.01 9.25
N TYR A 185 -20.93 16.22 8.38
CA TYR A 185 -19.55 15.76 8.50
C TYR A 185 -18.78 16.08 7.21
N ALA A 186 -17.82 17.01 7.34
CA ALA A 186 -17.01 17.54 6.25
C ALA A 186 -16.02 16.50 5.68
N LYS A 187 -15.61 15.55 6.50
CA LYS A 187 -14.73 14.46 6.01
C LYS A 187 -15.60 13.33 5.53
N ALA A 188 -15.38 12.94 4.27
CA ALA A 188 -15.70 11.61 3.85
C ALA A 188 -15.14 10.65 4.91
N TYR A 189 -16.02 9.98 5.66
CA TYR A 189 -15.63 8.81 6.40
C TYR A 189 -15.16 7.83 5.34
N GLN A 190 -13.85 7.73 5.19
CA GLN A 190 -13.30 6.78 4.24
C GLN A 190 -13.62 5.40 4.80
N LYS A 191 -14.56 4.74 4.18
CA LYS A 191 -14.99 3.37 4.50
C LYS A 191 -13.80 2.41 4.53
N TYR A 192 -12.80 2.71 3.74
CA TYR A 192 -11.58 1.93 3.60
C TYR A 192 -10.38 2.78 4.01
N THR A 193 -9.41 2.16 4.65
CA THR A 193 -8.04 2.67 4.67
C THR A 193 -7.52 2.74 3.24
N LEU A 194 -6.44 3.48 3.00
CA LEU A 194 -5.81 3.50 1.68
C LEU A 194 -5.46 2.09 1.20
N LEU A 195 -4.91 1.26 2.10
CA LEU A 195 -4.55 -0.12 1.76
C LEU A 195 -5.77 -0.94 1.32
N GLU A 196 -6.86 -0.89 2.09
CA GLU A 196 -8.10 -1.60 1.75
C GLU A 196 -8.70 -1.11 0.43
N ALA A 197 -8.65 0.19 0.16
CA ALA A 197 -9.12 0.76 -1.10
C ALA A 197 -8.31 0.26 -2.32
N LEU A 198 -6.99 0.19 -2.16
CA LEU A 198 -6.09 -0.32 -3.21
C LEU A 198 -6.27 -1.83 -3.43
N VAL A 199 -6.40 -2.60 -2.36
CA VAL A 199 -6.68 -4.06 -2.45
C VAL A 199 -8.00 -4.29 -3.16
N LYS A 200 -9.05 -3.58 -2.75
CA LYS A 200 -10.36 -3.70 -3.38
C LYS A 200 -10.33 -3.32 -4.87
N ALA A 201 -9.64 -2.26 -5.23
CA ALA A 201 -9.51 -1.86 -6.63
C ALA A 201 -8.78 -2.93 -7.46
N ALA A 202 -7.75 -3.55 -6.91
CA ALA A 202 -7.04 -4.64 -7.57
C ALA A 202 -7.92 -5.88 -7.76
N GLU A 203 -8.73 -6.22 -6.74
CA GLU A 203 -9.65 -7.38 -6.79
C GLU A 203 -10.84 -7.13 -7.74
N ASP A 204 -11.45 -5.95 -7.71
CA ASP A 204 -12.60 -5.60 -8.54
C ASP A 204 -12.26 -5.64 -10.05
N GLU A 205 -11.03 -5.27 -10.42
CA GLU A 205 -10.54 -5.24 -11.81
C GLU A 205 -9.72 -6.47 -12.20
N ASP A 206 -9.61 -7.48 -11.31
CA ASP A 206 -8.78 -8.69 -11.52
C ASP A 206 -7.34 -8.32 -11.93
N ALA A 207 -6.79 -7.26 -11.35
CA ALA A 207 -5.47 -6.76 -11.70
C ALA A 207 -4.37 -7.72 -11.20
N PRO A 208 -3.29 -7.93 -11.98
CA PRO A 208 -2.25 -8.92 -11.67
C PRO A 208 -1.27 -8.43 -10.59
N VAL A 209 -1.83 -7.97 -9.47
CA VAL A 209 -1.11 -7.47 -8.30
C VAL A 209 -0.87 -8.60 -7.31
N TYR A 210 0.32 -8.70 -6.77
CA TYR A 210 0.69 -9.69 -5.76
C TYR A 210 0.51 -9.16 -4.35
N ARG A 211 1.16 -8.04 -4.04
CA ARG A 211 1.15 -7.43 -2.71
C ARG A 211 1.16 -5.92 -2.80
N ILE A 212 0.47 -5.31 -1.85
CA ILE A 212 0.43 -3.86 -1.65
C ILE A 212 0.87 -3.57 -0.23
N SER A 213 1.76 -2.60 -0.06
CA SER A 213 2.25 -2.13 1.23
C SER A 213 2.05 -0.62 1.35
N VAL A 214 1.52 -0.19 2.47
CA VAL A 214 1.34 1.23 2.82
C VAL A 214 2.07 1.50 4.12
N TYR A 215 2.85 2.55 4.14
CA TYR A 215 3.48 3.10 5.34
C TYR A 215 2.86 4.49 5.59
N ASP A 216 2.13 4.63 6.67
CA ASP A 216 1.44 5.85 7.08
C ASP A 216 1.70 6.17 8.56
N SER A 217 0.90 7.06 9.18
CA SER A 217 1.01 7.42 10.59
C SER A 217 0.75 6.26 11.57
N GLU A 218 0.08 5.22 11.12
CA GLU A 218 -0.18 4.00 11.91
C GLU A 218 0.91 2.93 11.71
N GLY A 219 1.90 3.20 10.86
CA GLY A 219 3.00 2.32 10.56
C GLY A 219 2.84 1.57 9.25
N LEU A 220 3.63 0.51 9.09
CA LEU A 220 3.66 -0.32 7.89
C LEU A 220 2.58 -1.41 7.94
N LYS A 221 1.76 -1.45 6.89
CA LYS A 221 0.76 -2.49 6.66
C LYS A 221 0.96 -3.10 5.29
N THR A 222 0.71 -4.39 5.15
CA THR A 222 0.84 -5.12 3.87
C THR A 222 -0.29 -6.11 3.71
N GLU A 223 -0.90 -6.10 2.52
CA GLU A 223 -1.90 -7.09 2.13
C GLU A 223 -1.46 -7.87 0.90
N THR A 224 -1.86 -9.14 0.86
CA THR A 224 -1.64 -10.03 -0.28
C THR A 224 -2.91 -10.11 -1.11
N VAL A 225 -2.83 -9.66 -2.35
CA VAL A 225 -3.93 -9.76 -3.32
C VAL A 225 -3.88 -11.13 -4.00
N ASN A 226 -2.73 -11.46 -4.59
CA ASN A 226 -2.52 -12.76 -5.22
C ASN A 226 -1.33 -13.50 -4.61
N ALA A 227 -1.43 -14.82 -4.54
CA ALA A 227 -0.38 -15.68 -4.02
C ALA A 227 0.88 -15.60 -4.92
N SER A 228 2.03 -15.33 -4.32
CA SER A 228 3.30 -15.25 -5.02
C SER A 228 4.46 -15.40 -4.06
N ASN A 229 5.69 -15.46 -4.60
CA ASN A 229 6.89 -15.30 -3.78
C ASN A 229 6.84 -13.92 -3.09
N PRO A 230 7.13 -13.80 -1.79
CA PRO A 230 7.18 -12.52 -1.09
C PRO A 230 8.15 -11.51 -1.71
N CYS A 231 9.32 -11.98 -2.15
CA CYS A 231 10.31 -11.15 -2.83
C CYS A 231 10.12 -11.25 -4.33
N GLN A 232 9.83 -10.12 -4.96
CA GLN A 232 9.68 -9.98 -6.40
C GLN A 232 10.79 -9.08 -6.95
N ASN A 233 11.13 -9.27 -8.24
CA ASN A 233 11.96 -8.29 -8.93
C ASN A 233 11.24 -6.95 -8.95
N CYS A 234 11.80 -5.93 -8.31
CA CYS A 234 11.23 -4.59 -8.34
C CYS A 234 11.62 -3.82 -9.62
N TYR A 235 12.34 -4.48 -10.56
CA TYR A 235 12.81 -3.89 -11.83
C TYR A 235 13.42 -2.51 -11.61
N SER A 236 13.03 -1.52 -12.39
CA SER A 236 13.61 -0.18 -12.34
C SER A 236 13.41 0.59 -11.02
N VAL A 237 12.59 0.11 -10.09
CA VAL A 237 12.55 0.65 -8.72
C VAL A 237 13.91 0.45 -8.03
N ALA A 238 14.70 -0.55 -8.42
CA ALA A 238 16.08 -0.77 -7.95
C ALA A 238 16.98 0.47 -8.12
N LYS A 239 16.75 1.28 -9.16
CA LYS A 239 17.51 2.49 -9.43
C LYS A 239 17.46 3.50 -8.26
N LEU A 240 16.30 3.58 -7.55
CA LEU A 240 16.16 4.45 -6.39
C LEU A 240 17.07 3.99 -5.23
N TYR A 241 17.32 2.69 -5.09
CA TYR A 241 18.30 2.18 -4.11
C TYR A 241 19.73 2.58 -4.47
N CYS A 242 20.07 2.63 -5.75
CA CYS A 242 21.36 3.14 -6.22
C CYS A 242 21.50 4.65 -5.89
N VAL A 243 20.46 5.44 -6.15
CA VAL A 243 20.42 6.87 -5.80
C VAL A 243 20.59 7.06 -4.28
N THR A 244 19.93 6.22 -3.49
CA THR A 244 20.06 6.23 -2.03
C THR A 244 21.50 5.87 -1.59
N ALA A 245 22.14 4.90 -2.23
CA ALA A 245 23.54 4.54 -1.95
C ALA A 245 24.51 5.68 -2.30
N ILE A 246 24.31 6.39 -3.40
CA ILE A 246 25.08 7.59 -3.74
C ILE A 246 24.86 8.67 -2.67
N GLY A 247 23.62 8.83 -2.17
CA GLY A 247 23.34 9.77 -1.09
C GLY A 247 24.12 9.50 0.19
N MET A 248 24.24 8.23 0.58
CA MET A 248 25.05 7.86 1.74
C MET A 248 26.54 8.24 1.52
N LEU A 249 27.08 8.01 0.33
CA LEU A 249 28.46 8.41 0.02
C LEU A 249 28.64 9.94 -0.08
N TYR A 250 27.62 10.64 -0.55
CA TYR A 250 27.57 12.10 -0.57
C TYR A 250 27.59 12.66 0.86
N ASP A 251 26.75 12.14 1.74
CA ASP A 251 26.68 12.54 3.13
C ASP A 251 28.00 12.22 3.91
N GLU A 252 28.68 11.14 3.53
CA GLU A 252 29.99 10.79 4.04
C GLU A 252 31.12 11.71 3.48
N GLY A 253 30.81 12.61 2.55
CA GLY A 253 31.77 13.49 1.88
C GLY A 253 32.74 12.78 0.94
N LYS A 254 32.44 11.55 0.55
CA LYS A 254 33.29 10.70 -0.32
C LYS A 254 33.10 10.97 -1.79
N ILE A 255 31.98 11.60 -2.17
CA ILE A 255 31.60 11.82 -3.55
C ILE A 255 30.79 13.12 -3.67
N LYS A 256 30.87 13.74 -4.83
CA LYS A 256 30.01 14.86 -5.25
C LYS A 256 29.28 14.48 -6.52
N THR A 257 28.10 15.00 -6.74
CA THR A 257 27.34 14.79 -7.99
C THR A 257 28.08 15.30 -9.23
N SER A 258 29.03 16.25 -9.03
CA SER A 258 29.90 16.79 -10.07
C SER A 258 31.16 15.97 -10.35
N ASP A 259 31.44 14.92 -9.58
CA ASP A 259 32.58 14.04 -9.86
C ASP A 259 32.33 13.28 -11.16
N THR A 260 33.40 13.15 -11.96
CA THR A 260 33.28 12.60 -13.29
C THR A 260 33.56 11.09 -13.35
N ILE A 261 32.86 10.41 -14.22
CA ILE A 261 33.07 8.97 -14.48
C ILE A 261 34.49 8.71 -14.89
N GLY A 262 35.06 9.61 -15.72
CA GLY A 262 36.45 9.50 -16.16
C GLY A 262 37.45 9.54 -15.02
N SER A 263 37.23 10.40 -14.00
CA SER A 263 38.12 10.46 -12.84
C SER A 263 37.95 9.25 -11.90
N ILE A 264 36.73 8.74 -11.76
CA ILE A 264 36.43 7.60 -10.89
C ILE A 264 36.99 6.31 -11.45
N PHE A 265 36.90 6.09 -12.77
CA PHE A 265 37.34 4.89 -13.47
C PHE A 265 38.61 5.11 -14.30
N ALA A 266 39.48 6.03 -13.90
CA ALA A 266 40.71 6.36 -14.67
C ALA A 266 41.57 5.13 -14.90
N ASP A 267 41.80 4.28 -13.89
CA ASP A 267 42.60 3.06 -13.99
C ASP A 267 41.97 2.04 -14.94
N GLU A 268 40.65 1.88 -14.92
CA GLU A 268 39.92 0.96 -15.81
C GLU A 268 39.91 1.45 -17.24
N LEU A 269 39.72 2.75 -17.47
CA LEU A 269 39.81 3.35 -18.82
C LEU A 269 41.21 3.14 -19.44
N GLU A 270 42.27 3.38 -18.66
CA GLU A 270 43.62 3.11 -19.07
C GLU A 270 43.87 1.62 -19.39
N ALA A 271 43.45 0.73 -18.46
CA ALA A 271 43.59 -0.72 -18.60
C ALA A 271 42.84 -1.28 -19.81
N TYR A 272 41.71 -0.69 -20.14
CA TYR A 272 40.89 -1.08 -21.29
C TYR A 272 41.34 -0.42 -22.62
N GLY A 273 42.22 0.57 -22.53
CA GLY A 273 42.70 1.36 -23.71
C GLY A 273 41.60 2.27 -24.27
N ILE A 274 40.72 2.79 -23.41
CA ILE A 274 39.61 3.66 -23.79
C ILE A 274 40.02 5.12 -23.60
N ASP A 275 39.72 5.97 -24.61
CA ASP A 275 39.97 7.40 -24.53
C ASP A 275 39.08 8.04 -23.45
N PRO A 276 39.65 8.64 -22.39
CA PRO A 276 38.87 9.21 -21.28
C PRO A 276 38.24 10.58 -21.61
N THR A 277 38.54 11.17 -22.78
CA THR A 277 38.20 12.57 -23.09
C THR A 277 36.71 12.88 -22.87
N LYS A 278 35.78 12.02 -23.31
CA LYS A 278 34.35 12.21 -23.10
C LYS A 278 33.94 11.84 -21.67
N TRP A 279 34.47 10.74 -21.12
CA TRP A 279 34.16 10.30 -19.77
C TRP A 279 34.59 11.30 -18.70
N ASN A 280 35.66 12.09 -18.96
CA ASN A 280 36.08 13.18 -18.09
C ASN A 280 35.08 14.36 -18.02
N LYS A 281 34.06 14.38 -18.89
CA LYS A 281 32.99 15.36 -18.86
C LYS A 281 31.70 14.79 -18.28
N VAL A 282 31.50 13.48 -18.28
CA VAL A 282 30.31 12.80 -17.76
C VAL A 282 30.34 12.81 -16.25
N THR A 283 29.41 13.49 -15.61
CA THR A 283 29.28 13.56 -14.16
C THR A 283 28.36 12.46 -13.63
N ILE A 284 28.43 12.17 -12.31
CA ILE A 284 27.45 11.32 -11.62
C ILE A 284 26.04 11.88 -11.81
N HIS A 285 25.89 13.22 -11.76
CA HIS A 285 24.62 13.90 -12.06
C HIS A 285 24.07 13.51 -13.44
N ASP A 286 24.90 13.55 -14.48
CA ASP A 286 24.46 13.20 -15.83
C ASP A 286 24.04 11.73 -15.92
N VAL A 287 24.79 10.83 -15.26
CA VAL A 287 24.49 9.40 -15.24
C VAL A 287 23.15 9.11 -14.54
N MET A 288 22.93 9.68 -13.36
CA MET A 288 21.65 9.50 -12.62
C MET A 288 20.43 10.07 -13.35
N ARG A 289 20.64 10.97 -14.32
CA ARG A 289 19.58 11.54 -15.16
C ARG A 289 19.49 10.89 -16.54
N HIS A 290 20.20 9.80 -16.77
CA HIS A 290 20.28 9.15 -18.09
C HIS A 290 20.78 10.10 -19.19
N ARG A 291 21.72 11.00 -18.87
CA ARG A 291 22.26 12.02 -19.80
C ARG A 291 23.77 11.88 -20.00
N ALA A 292 24.30 10.68 -19.85
CA ALA A 292 25.73 10.40 -20.06
C ALA A 292 26.21 10.61 -21.50
N GLY A 293 25.30 10.61 -22.49
CA GLY A 293 25.61 10.79 -23.90
C GLY A 293 25.46 9.53 -24.77
N PHE A 294 24.91 8.44 -24.26
CA PHE A 294 24.58 7.24 -25.01
C PHE A 294 23.61 7.52 -26.15
N GLU A 295 23.77 6.80 -27.28
CA GLU A 295 22.87 6.90 -28.42
C GLU A 295 21.53 6.19 -28.18
N HIS A 296 21.58 5.03 -27.52
CA HIS A 296 20.46 4.14 -27.28
C HIS A 296 20.59 3.41 -25.93
N GLY A 297 19.59 2.61 -25.56
CA GLY A 297 19.64 1.76 -24.37
C GLY A 297 20.68 0.66 -24.51
N LEU A 298 21.36 0.36 -23.41
CA LEU A 298 22.38 -0.67 -23.31
C LEU A 298 22.22 -1.44 -21.98
N LEU A 299 22.56 -2.74 -21.97
CA LEU A 299 22.38 -3.63 -20.83
C LEU A 299 20.93 -3.75 -20.34
N ASP A 300 19.97 -3.67 -21.23
CA ASP A 300 18.57 -3.86 -20.91
C ASP A 300 18.25 -5.36 -20.76
N ILE A 301 18.76 -5.95 -19.66
CA ILE A 301 18.76 -7.40 -19.44
C ILE A 301 17.38 -7.99 -19.18
N ASP A 302 16.38 -7.16 -18.87
CA ASP A 302 15.01 -7.60 -18.65
C ASP A 302 14.18 -7.66 -19.95
N ALA A 303 14.57 -6.88 -20.94
CA ALA A 303 13.90 -6.79 -22.25
C ALA A 303 14.65 -7.53 -23.35
N GLU A 304 15.98 -7.69 -23.23
CA GLU A 304 16.83 -8.31 -24.23
C GLU A 304 17.22 -9.74 -23.85
N ASP A 305 17.60 -10.53 -24.84
CA ASP A 305 18.20 -11.84 -24.60
C ASP A 305 19.53 -11.69 -23.86
N SER A 306 19.58 -12.13 -22.62
CA SER A 306 20.77 -12.03 -21.76
C SER A 306 21.99 -12.78 -22.35
N THR A 307 21.80 -13.72 -23.27
CA THR A 307 22.90 -14.40 -23.99
C THR A 307 23.68 -13.44 -24.87
N LYS A 308 23.10 -12.32 -25.28
CA LYS A 308 23.74 -11.24 -26.05
C LYS A 308 24.96 -10.67 -25.32
N TRP A 309 24.88 -10.58 -23.99
CA TRP A 309 25.95 -10.03 -23.18
C TRP A 309 26.97 -11.09 -22.74
N GLY A 310 26.51 -12.34 -22.58
CA GLY A 310 27.35 -13.50 -22.27
C GLY A 310 28.20 -13.30 -21.02
N SER A 311 29.45 -13.75 -21.08
CA SER A 311 30.45 -13.63 -20.02
C SER A 311 31.36 -12.41 -20.16
N GLN A 312 30.93 -11.38 -20.86
CA GLN A 312 31.72 -10.16 -21.06
C GLN A 312 31.89 -9.37 -19.77
N ASP A 313 32.97 -8.58 -19.69
CA ASP A 313 33.15 -7.56 -18.68
C ASP A 313 32.18 -6.41 -18.98
N TYR A 314 31.11 -6.31 -18.15
CA TYR A 314 30.06 -5.32 -18.36
C TYR A 314 30.56 -3.89 -18.15
N LEU A 315 31.53 -3.65 -17.25
CA LEU A 315 32.10 -2.33 -17.08
C LEU A 315 32.89 -1.90 -18.34
N LYS A 316 33.70 -2.81 -18.88
CA LYS A 316 34.40 -2.58 -20.14
C LYS A 316 33.43 -2.32 -21.28
N LEU A 317 32.37 -3.13 -21.38
CA LEU A 317 31.33 -2.98 -22.40
C LEU A 317 30.72 -1.57 -22.34
N VAL A 318 30.28 -1.14 -21.16
CA VAL A 318 29.67 0.18 -20.98
C VAL A 318 30.63 1.32 -21.24
N LEU A 319 31.85 1.25 -20.71
CA LEU A 319 32.84 2.30 -20.92
C LEU A 319 33.33 2.37 -22.37
N SER A 320 33.26 1.26 -23.15
CA SER A 320 33.63 1.21 -24.57
C SER A 320 32.54 1.72 -25.50
N GLU A 321 31.28 1.88 -24.99
CA GLU A 321 30.18 2.36 -25.82
C GLU A 321 30.41 3.81 -26.24
N PRO A 322 30.27 4.15 -27.53
CA PRO A 322 30.41 5.51 -28.00
C PRO A 322 29.40 6.46 -27.37
N LEU A 323 29.87 7.56 -26.80
CA LEU A 323 29.02 8.65 -26.36
C LEU A 323 28.76 9.59 -27.54
N VAL A 324 27.58 9.51 -28.13
CA VAL A 324 27.21 10.25 -29.36
C VAL A 324 26.82 11.70 -29.03
N TYR A 325 26.12 11.89 -27.92
CA TYR A 325 25.70 13.22 -27.42
C TYR A 325 26.73 13.76 -26.42
N GLU A 326 26.77 15.09 -26.28
CA GLU A 326 27.49 15.70 -25.16
C GLU A 326 26.78 15.39 -23.84
N PRO A 327 27.52 15.21 -22.72
CA PRO A 327 26.92 14.98 -21.42
C PRO A 327 25.93 16.09 -21.06
N GLY A 328 24.75 15.73 -20.53
CA GLY A 328 23.67 16.64 -20.22
C GLY A 328 22.79 17.07 -21.39
N GLU A 329 23.17 16.79 -22.65
CA GLU A 329 22.44 17.23 -23.85
C GLU A 329 21.11 16.50 -24.03
N LYS A 330 21.14 15.15 -24.01
CA LYS A 330 19.98 14.32 -24.30
C LYS A 330 19.78 13.24 -23.24
N SER A 331 18.53 13.05 -22.81
CA SER A 331 18.18 11.93 -21.97
C SER A 331 17.90 10.69 -22.81
N VAL A 332 18.67 9.62 -22.55
CA VAL A 332 18.51 8.30 -23.16
C VAL A 332 18.45 7.29 -22.05
N TYR A 333 17.24 6.77 -21.76
CA TYR A 333 17.06 5.78 -20.72
C TYR A 333 17.86 4.51 -21.02
N THR A 334 18.68 4.08 -20.07
CA THR A 334 19.55 2.92 -20.24
C THR A 334 19.90 2.28 -18.89
N ASP A 335 19.89 0.97 -18.82
CA ASP A 335 20.31 0.23 -17.63
C ASP A 335 21.82 0.34 -17.40
N ALA A 336 22.60 0.58 -18.45
CA ALA A 336 24.04 0.84 -18.34
C ALA A 336 24.36 2.02 -17.42
N ALA A 337 23.53 3.08 -17.40
CA ALA A 337 23.72 4.21 -16.49
C ALA A 337 23.71 3.76 -15.03
N PHE A 338 22.74 2.96 -14.63
CA PHE A 338 22.62 2.51 -13.23
C PHE A 338 23.53 1.33 -12.90
N TYR A 339 23.97 0.57 -13.89
CA TYR A 339 25.11 -0.33 -13.71
C TYR A 339 26.39 0.47 -13.40
N LEU A 340 26.65 1.58 -14.09
CA LEU A 340 27.76 2.48 -13.75
C LEU A 340 27.63 3.03 -12.31
N ILE A 341 26.44 3.46 -11.90
CA ILE A 341 26.20 3.93 -10.51
C ILE A 341 26.50 2.81 -9.49
N SER A 342 26.06 1.57 -9.76
CA SER A 342 26.42 0.41 -8.92
C SER A 342 27.95 0.22 -8.81
N ARG A 343 28.66 0.40 -9.91
CA ARG A 343 30.13 0.28 -9.95
C ARG A 343 30.82 1.48 -9.29
N VAL A 344 30.26 2.70 -9.39
CA VAL A 344 30.72 3.88 -8.66
C VAL A 344 30.63 3.64 -7.15
N VAL A 345 29.51 3.12 -6.65
CA VAL A 345 29.37 2.75 -5.22
C VAL A 345 30.50 1.80 -4.83
N THR A 346 30.74 0.77 -5.63
CA THR A 346 31.81 -0.21 -5.36
C THR A 346 33.20 0.42 -5.38
N LYS A 347 33.50 1.25 -6.38
CA LYS A 347 34.84 1.87 -6.53
C LYS A 347 35.14 2.81 -5.35
N ILE A 348 34.17 3.58 -4.90
CA ILE A 348 34.35 4.60 -3.86
C ILE A 348 34.32 3.98 -2.45
N SER A 349 33.44 3.01 -2.21
CA SER A 349 33.31 2.39 -0.88
C SER A 349 34.23 1.22 -0.63
N GLY A 350 34.67 0.55 -1.68
CA GLY A 350 35.37 -0.74 -1.64
C GLY A 350 34.42 -1.93 -1.41
N GLU A 351 33.11 -1.70 -1.32
CA GLU A 351 32.09 -2.72 -1.08
C GLU A 351 31.19 -2.86 -2.31
N LYS A 352 30.76 -4.07 -2.66
CA LYS A 352 29.73 -4.25 -3.70
C LYS A 352 28.42 -3.61 -3.26
N LEU A 353 27.61 -3.13 -4.20
CA LEU A 353 26.35 -2.41 -3.90
C LEU A 353 25.43 -3.19 -2.97
N ASP A 354 25.29 -4.49 -3.13
CA ASP A 354 24.47 -5.34 -2.27
C ASP A 354 25.01 -5.41 -0.82
N ASP A 355 26.31 -5.59 -0.64
CA ASP A 355 26.99 -5.57 0.67
C ASP A 355 26.90 -4.18 1.31
N PHE A 356 27.08 -3.13 0.51
CA PHE A 356 26.99 -1.74 0.94
C PHE A 356 25.60 -1.39 1.47
N LEU A 357 24.55 -1.75 0.72
CA LEU A 357 23.15 -1.54 1.13
C LEU A 357 22.77 -2.43 2.31
N ALA A 358 23.25 -3.67 2.35
CA ALA A 358 23.01 -4.58 3.45
C ALA A 358 23.50 -3.99 4.78
N ALA A 359 24.71 -3.43 4.79
CA ALA A 359 25.34 -2.89 6.00
C ALA A 359 24.71 -1.55 6.46
N ARG A 360 24.25 -0.69 5.52
CA ARG A 360 23.88 0.70 5.80
C ARG A 360 22.39 1.00 5.71
N LEU A 361 21.62 0.18 4.98
CA LEU A 361 20.18 0.33 4.81
C LEU A 361 19.41 -0.87 5.35
N PHE A 362 19.64 -2.05 4.78
CA PHE A 362 18.82 -3.23 5.06
C PHE A 362 18.93 -3.73 6.51
N LYS A 363 20.09 -3.58 7.11
CA LYS A 363 20.30 -3.87 8.54
C LYS A 363 19.36 -3.06 9.43
N TYR A 364 19.20 -1.78 9.16
CA TYR A 364 18.41 -0.87 10.00
C TYR A 364 16.92 -0.94 9.71
N THR A 365 16.53 -1.21 8.46
CA THR A 365 15.14 -1.43 8.06
C THR A 365 14.67 -2.86 8.32
N GLU A 366 15.55 -3.73 8.87
CA GLU A 366 15.28 -5.16 9.08
C GLU A 366 14.83 -5.90 7.79
N CYS A 367 15.32 -5.45 6.64
CA CYS A 367 15.16 -6.16 5.38
C CYS A 367 16.12 -7.36 5.39
N ARG A 368 15.58 -8.56 5.62
CA ARG A 368 16.37 -9.79 5.75
C ARG A 368 16.38 -10.65 4.50
N GLU A 369 15.47 -10.38 3.58
CA GLU A 369 15.26 -11.17 2.36
C GLU A 369 15.36 -10.26 1.15
N PHE A 370 16.50 -10.32 0.50
CA PHE A 370 16.75 -9.62 -0.76
C PHE A 370 17.79 -10.38 -1.60
N ALA A 371 17.79 -10.13 -2.89
CA ALA A 371 18.81 -10.62 -3.80
C ALA A 371 18.99 -9.63 -4.96
N PHE A 372 20.20 -9.58 -5.51
CA PHE A 372 20.48 -8.79 -6.71
C PHE A 372 20.88 -9.71 -7.87
N SER A 373 20.34 -9.43 -9.05
CA SER A 373 20.95 -9.93 -10.31
C SER A 373 22.32 -9.32 -10.47
N LYS A 374 23.27 -10.15 -10.87
CA LYS A 374 24.70 -9.77 -10.97
C LYS A 374 25.23 -9.99 -12.37
N CYS A 375 26.19 -9.16 -12.76
CA CYS A 375 27.00 -9.39 -13.95
C CYS A 375 27.92 -10.61 -13.75
N PRO A 376 28.59 -11.11 -14.79
CA PRO A 376 29.47 -12.29 -14.70
C PRO A 376 30.58 -12.15 -13.64
N GLU A 377 31.07 -10.93 -13.39
CA GLU A 377 32.10 -10.67 -12.37
C GLU A 377 31.51 -10.59 -10.94
N GLY A 378 30.18 -10.78 -10.80
CA GLY A 378 29.50 -10.83 -9.53
C GLY A 378 29.22 -9.44 -8.90
N TYR A 379 29.13 -8.39 -9.70
CA TYR A 379 28.66 -7.07 -9.26
C TYR A 379 27.17 -6.92 -9.54
N PRO A 380 26.38 -6.34 -8.60
CA PRO A 380 24.96 -6.06 -8.83
C PRO A 380 24.74 -5.17 -10.05
N ILE A 381 23.69 -5.49 -10.82
CA ILE A 381 23.29 -4.66 -11.98
C ILE A 381 22.85 -3.26 -11.55
N GLY A 382 22.16 -3.14 -10.41
CA GLY A 382 21.72 -1.85 -9.87
C GLY A 382 20.54 -1.22 -10.60
N ALA A 383 20.49 -1.36 -11.92
CA ALA A 383 19.41 -0.82 -12.73
C ALA A 383 18.09 -1.59 -12.58
N THR A 384 18.20 -2.87 -12.32
CA THR A 384 17.12 -3.86 -12.21
C THR A 384 17.59 -5.06 -11.40
N GLY A 385 16.74 -6.07 -11.26
CA GLY A 385 17.13 -7.35 -10.67
C GLY A 385 17.30 -7.32 -9.15
N LEU A 386 16.75 -6.31 -8.45
CA LEU A 386 16.58 -6.35 -7.01
C LEU A 386 15.29 -7.08 -6.66
N TYR A 387 15.42 -8.27 -6.10
CA TYR A 387 14.32 -9.05 -5.55
C TYR A 387 14.15 -8.68 -4.09
N ILE A 388 12.99 -8.13 -3.74
CA ILE A 388 12.73 -7.57 -2.43
C ILE A 388 11.21 -7.60 -2.14
N ARG A 389 10.79 -7.43 -0.89
CA ARG A 389 9.38 -7.35 -0.52
C ARG A 389 8.82 -5.95 -0.78
N SER A 390 7.55 -5.84 -1.16
CA SER A 390 6.86 -4.54 -1.26
C SER A 390 6.90 -3.75 0.06
N ALA A 391 6.84 -4.46 1.20
CA ALA A 391 7.01 -3.87 2.52
C ALA A 391 8.35 -3.14 2.69
N ASP A 392 9.44 -3.74 2.21
CA ASP A 392 10.77 -3.14 2.31
C ASP A 392 10.97 -2.00 1.29
N VAL A 393 10.26 -2.05 0.16
CA VAL A 393 10.18 -0.91 -0.77
C VAL A 393 9.40 0.25 -0.11
N ALA A 394 8.29 -0.01 0.57
CA ALA A 394 7.55 1.03 1.30
C ALA A 394 8.37 1.66 2.45
N LYS A 395 9.24 0.88 3.12
CA LYS A 395 10.18 1.40 4.13
C LYS A 395 11.21 2.38 3.52
N LEU A 396 11.67 2.13 2.28
CA LEU A 396 12.51 3.11 1.59
C LEU A 396 11.75 4.43 1.39
N GLY A 397 10.48 4.36 0.98
CA GLY A 397 9.63 5.55 0.86
C GLY A 397 9.48 6.28 2.20
N HIS A 398 9.29 5.55 3.30
CA HIS A 398 9.22 6.13 4.64
C HIS A 398 10.52 6.85 5.04
N ILE A 399 11.69 6.33 4.67
CA ILE A 399 12.97 7.02 4.92
C ILE A 399 12.96 8.40 4.26
N TYR A 400 12.53 8.49 3.00
CA TYR A 400 12.41 9.77 2.30
C TYR A 400 11.42 10.72 2.99
N LEU A 401 10.26 10.22 3.46
CA LEU A 401 9.27 11.00 4.21
C LEU A 401 9.80 11.53 5.54
N ASN A 402 10.65 10.76 6.21
CA ASN A 402 11.12 11.04 7.57
C ASN A 402 12.50 11.74 7.59
N GLY A 403 12.76 12.62 6.63
CA GLY A 403 14.03 13.37 6.56
C GLY A 403 15.27 12.47 6.46
N GLY A 404 15.12 11.34 5.81
CA GLY A 404 16.18 10.35 5.59
C GLY A 404 16.45 9.42 6.77
N LYS A 405 15.57 9.36 7.77
CA LYS A 405 15.72 8.51 8.96
C LYS A 405 14.85 7.26 8.89
N TYR A 406 15.36 6.19 9.49
CA TYR A 406 14.56 5.03 9.87
C TYR A 406 14.75 4.78 11.37
N GLY A 407 13.69 4.95 12.15
CA GLY A 407 13.79 5.07 13.60
C GLY A 407 14.72 6.24 13.99
N ASP A 408 15.69 5.97 14.85
CA ASP A 408 16.69 6.96 15.28
C ASP A 408 17.93 7.06 14.36
N VAL A 409 17.99 6.22 13.31
CA VAL A 409 19.18 6.11 12.45
C VAL A 409 19.02 7.01 11.22
N GLN A 410 19.96 7.93 11.01
CA GLN A 410 20.08 8.71 9.78
C GLN A 410 20.68 7.82 8.69
N ILE A 411 19.94 7.60 7.61
CA ILE A 411 20.34 6.80 6.45
C ILE A 411 20.91 7.70 5.34
N ILE A 412 20.19 8.77 5.02
CA ILE A 412 20.58 9.83 4.08
C ILE A 412 20.16 11.19 4.66
N SER A 413 20.80 12.28 4.24
CA SER A 413 20.42 13.62 4.69
C SER A 413 19.15 14.14 4.03
N GLN A 414 18.49 15.13 4.67
CA GLN A 414 17.42 15.90 4.03
C GLN A 414 17.92 16.64 2.78
N GLU A 415 19.16 17.18 2.82
CA GLU A 415 19.81 17.81 1.67
C GLU A 415 19.88 16.88 0.47
N TRP A 416 20.20 15.60 0.69
CA TRP A 416 20.20 14.62 -0.39
C TRP A 416 18.80 14.36 -0.94
N ILE A 417 17.79 14.24 -0.08
CA ILE A 417 16.39 14.07 -0.51
C ILE A 417 15.96 15.25 -1.37
N ASP A 418 16.23 16.49 -0.93
CA ASP A 418 15.92 17.69 -1.70
C ASP A 418 16.64 17.67 -3.07
N THR A 419 17.90 17.26 -3.09
CA THR A 419 18.69 17.09 -4.31
C THR A 419 18.08 16.05 -5.25
N VAL A 420 17.58 14.92 -4.73
CA VAL A 420 16.91 13.87 -5.53
C VAL A 420 15.66 14.43 -6.19
N ILE A 421 14.85 15.16 -5.44
CA ILE A 421 13.58 15.74 -5.92
C ILE A 421 13.82 16.83 -6.95
N GLU A 422 14.71 17.77 -6.66
CA GLU A 422 15.02 18.89 -7.55
C GLU A 422 15.58 18.43 -8.91
N ASN A 423 16.40 17.37 -8.91
CA ASN A 423 17.02 16.88 -10.11
C ASN A 423 16.27 15.71 -10.77
N GLY A 424 15.24 15.18 -10.13
CA GLY A 424 14.47 14.04 -10.63
C GLY A 424 15.33 12.76 -10.73
N TYR A 425 16.18 12.49 -9.73
CA TYR A 425 16.99 11.27 -9.69
C TYR A 425 16.10 10.06 -9.37
N GLU A 426 15.49 9.48 -10.42
CA GLU A 426 14.63 8.29 -10.38
C GLU A 426 13.35 8.44 -9.53
N LEU A 427 13.09 9.62 -8.99
CA LEU A 427 11.87 9.94 -8.29
C LEU A 427 11.20 11.13 -9.00
N HIS A 428 10.06 10.87 -9.65
CA HIS A 428 9.41 11.82 -10.54
C HIS A 428 8.04 12.23 -10.00
N ALA A 429 7.64 13.47 -10.28
CA ALA A 429 6.31 13.97 -9.88
C ALA A 429 5.19 13.07 -10.43
N SER A 430 4.21 12.73 -9.57
CA SER A 430 3.07 11.87 -9.86
C SER A 430 1.88 12.34 -9.01
N GLY A 431 0.92 13.02 -9.64
CA GLY A 431 -0.17 13.67 -8.93
C GLY A 431 0.35 14.69 -7.92
N ASP A 432 -0.04 14.54 -6.67
CA ASP A 432 0.37 15.36 -5.51
C ASP A 432 1.60 14.82 -4.77
N GLY A 433 2.27 13.81 -5.33
CA GLY A 433 3.47 13.19 -4.76
C GLY A 433 4.51 12.86 -5.81
N TYR A 434 5.32 11.85 -5.51
CA TYR A 434 6.41 11.39 -6.37
C TYR A 434 6.39 9.88 -6.51
N SER A 435 6.77 9.37 -7.67
CA SER A 435 6.82 7.91 -7.89
C SER A 435 8.03 7.47 -8.68
N LYS A 436 8.36 6.19 -8.51
CA LYS A 436 9.24 5.43 -9.40
C LYS A 436 8.57 4.12 -9.77
N GLY A 437 8.28 3.99 -11.06
CA GLY A 437 7.76 2.76 -11.64
C GLY A 437 8.87 1.77 -12.03
N GLY A 438 8.52 0.51 -12.12
CA GLY A 438 9.33 -0.57 -12.67
C GLY A 438 8.55 -1.38 -13.71
N MET A 439 9.26 -2.07 -14.58
CA MET A 439 8.66 -2.96 -15.59
C MET A 439 7.66 -3.91 -14.91
N ARG A 440 6.64 -4.35 -15.63
CA ARG A 440 5.58 -5.25 -15.14
C ARG A 440 4.74 -4.66 -13.99
N GLY A 441 4.61 -3.31 -13.94
CA GLY A 441 3.71 -2.64 -13.01
C GLY A 441 4.22 -2.51 -11.58
N GLN A 442 5.53 -2.67 -11.33
CA GLN A 442 6.10 -2.35 -10.01
C GLN A 442 6.02 -0.86 -9.74
N ASN A 443 5.83 -0.48 -8.48
CA ASN A 443 5.83 0.95 -8.14
C ASN A 443 6.23 1.20 -6.68
N ILE A 444 6.81 2.38 -6.45
CA ILE A 444 6.86 3.09 -5.18
C ILE A 444 6.29 4.49 -5.39
N TYR A 445 5.45 4.92 -4.47
CA TYR A 445 4.88 6.27 -4.43
C TYR A 445 5.13 6.89 -3.06
N ILE A 446 5.45 8.19 -3.04
CA ILE A 446 5.77 8.96 -1.83
C ILE A 446 5.00 10.27 -1.88
N ASN A 447 4.20 10.54 -0.85
CA ASN A 447 3.51 11.82 -0.68
C ASN A 447 3.98 12.48 0.62
N PHE A 448 4.76 13.55 0.49
CA PHE A 448 5.34 14.26 1.64
C PHE A 448 4.28 15.03 2.43
N GLU A 449 3.27 15.57 1.78
CA GLU A 449 2.21 16.34 2.44
C GLU A 449 1.33 15.47 3.31
N LYS A 450 0.94 14.29 2.80
CA LYS A 450 0.09 13.32 3.50
C LYS A 450 0.87 12.38 4.40
N ASN A 451 2.21 12.42 4.34
CA ASN A 451 3.11 11.51 5.05
C ASN A 451 2.80 10.03 4.78
N ILE A 452 2.70 9.67 3.49
CA ILE A 452 2.33 8.33 3.04
C ILE A 452 3.37 7.81 2.04
N ALA A 453 3.81 6.57 2.22
CA ALA A 453 4.55 5.81 1.22
C ALA A 453 3.78 4.54 0.85
N VAL A 454 3.68 4.26 -0.44
CA VAL A 454 2.98 3.09 -0.98
C VAL A 454 3.91 2.34 -1.91
N ALA A 455 3.91 1.01 -1.83
CA ALA A 455 4.61 0.18 -2.80
C ALA A 455 3.77 -1.05 -3.14
N TRP A 456 3.86 -1.49 -4.40
CA TRP A 456 3.23 -2.75 -4.79
C TRP A 456 4.09 -3.54 -5.76
N HIS A 457 3.87 -4.85 -5.74
CA HIS A 457 4.45 -5.81 -6.66
C HIS A 457 3.37 -6.46 -7.52
N SER A 458 3.66 -6.61 -8.80
CA SER A 458 2.74 -7.17 -9.80
C SER A 458 3.51 -7.92 -10.90
N TYR A 459 2.77 -8.61 -11.76
CA TYR A 459 3.26 -9.04 -13.05
C TYR A 459 2.28 -8.62 -14.12
N ASP A 460 2.39 -7.38 -14.52
CA ASP A 460 1.47 -6.69 -15.41
C ASP A 460 2.13 -6.38 -16.77
N PRO A 461 1.95 -7.25 -17.76
CA PRO A 461 2.43 -6.98 -19.11
C PRO A 461 1.57 -6.00 -19.91
N ASN A 462 0.34 -5.71 -19.44
CA ASN A 462 -0.70 -5.01 -20.21
C ASN A 462 -1.04 -3.62 -19.68
N GLY A 463 -0.52 -3.23 -18.49
CA GLY A 463 -0.81 -1.93 -17.87
C GLY A 463 -2.09 -1.90 -17.00
N GLU A 464 -2.58 -3.05 -16.57
CA GLU A 464 -3.81 -3.20 -15.75
C GLU A 464 -3.65 -2.64 -14.33
N THR A 465 -2.42 -2.54 -13.84
CA THR A 465 -2.10 -1.93 -12.53
C THR A 465 -2.31 -0.41 -12.49
N GLY A 466 -2.64 0.21 -13.61
CA GLY A 466 -3.03 1.62 -13.68
C GLY A 466 -4.16 1.97 -12.71
N VAL A 467 -5.10 1.03 -12.48
CA VAL A 467 -6.19 1.17 -11.50
C VAL A 467 -5.70 1.51 -10.09
N LEU A 468 -4.53 1.00 -9.68
CA LEU A 468 -3.96 1.33 -8.36
C LEU A 468 -3.51 2.78 -8.29
N SER A 469 -2.89 3.31 -9.35
CA SER A 469 -2.48 4.71 -9.41
C SER A 469 -3.69 5.64 -9.40
N ASP A 470 -4.73 5.32 -10.17
CA ASP A 470 -5.98 6.08 -10.22
C ASP A 470 -6.70 6.08 -8.86
N THR A 471 -6.78 4.91 -8.22
CA THR A 471 -7.36 4.76 -6.88
C THR A 471 -6.57 5.53 -5.83
N LEU A 472 -5.23 5.44 -5.85
CA LEU A 472 -4.33 6.15 -4.96
C LEU A 472 -4.56 7.67 -5.03
N HIS A 473 -4.48 8.24 -6.23
CA HIS A 473 -4.66 9.68 -6.41
C HIS A 473 -6.08 10.13 -6.06
N SER A 474 -7.11 9.38 -6.46
CA SER A 474 -8.50 9.65 -6.09
C SER A 474 -8.74 9.60 -4.58
N PHE A 475 -8.11 8.63 -3.89
CA PHE A 475 -8.22 8.49 -2.44
C PHE A 475 -7.55 9.68 -1.72
N LEU A 476 -6.33 10.04 -2.11
CA LEU A 476 -5.58 11.13 -1.49
C LEU A 476 -6.22 12.49 -1.74
N ALA A 477 -6.79 12.71 -2.92
CA ALA A 477 -7.54 13.94 -3.24
C ALA A 477 -8.79 14.13 -2.37
N LYS A 478 -9.45 13.04 -1.96
CA LYS A 478 -10.64 13.08 -1.07
C LYS A 478 -10.27 13.22 0.41
N ALA A 479 -9.02 12.98 0.79
CA ALA A 479 -8.54 13.06 2.17
C ALA A 479 -8.13 14.48 2.62
N ASN A 480 -8.57 15.52 1.89
CA ASN A 480 -8.36 16.93 2.20
C ASN A 480 -9.46 17.51 3.06
#